data_ae9c213b6e64d953c9bab6fec3ffe668
#
_entry.id   ae9c213b6e64d953c9bab6fec3ffe668
#
_cell.length_a   1.000
_cell.length_b   1.000
_cell.length_c   1.000
_cell.angle_alpha   90.00
_cell.angle_beta   90.00
_cell.angle_gamma   90.00
#
_symmetry.space_group_name_H-M   'P 1'
#
loop_
_entity.id
_entity.type
_entity.pdbx_description
1 polymer ?
#
loop_
_entity_poly.entity_id
_entity_poly.type
_entity_poly.pdbx_seq_one_letter_code
_entity_poly.pdbx_strand_id
1 'polypeptide(L)'
;MNPEIRLREHQKNGVARILYGGNTLLAYVVGAGKTYTMVAAAMESKRLGLCHKSMVVVPNHIIEQFAAEWLQLYPAANLLVATKKDFETKNRKRFCARIATSDIDAVIIGHSQFERIPLSIERQQRTIRSQIEELVQGITEEKQGMETNYNQAVGKDEEVIACA
;
A
#
# COMPACT_ATOMS: atom_id res chain seq x y z
N MET A 1 8.88 13.29 -18.47
CA MET A 1 9.53 11.97 -18.66
C MET A 1 10.69 12.15 -19.63
N ASN A 2 11.79 11.44 -19.42
CA ASN A 2 12.93 11.45 -20.33
C ASN A 2 12.50 10.93 -21.71
N PRO A 3 12.69 11.67 -22.81
CA PRO A 3 12.24 11.29 -24.15
C PRO A 3 12.97 10.08 -24.73
N GLU A 4 14.16 9.78 -24.24
CA GLU A 4 14.95 8.62 -24.67
C GLU A 4 14.43 7.28 -24.10
N ILE A 5 13.65 7.34 -23.01
CA ILE A 5 13.15 6.15 -22.31
C ILE A 5 11.69 5.91 -22.72
N ARG A 6 11.45 4.72 -23.28
CA ARG A 6 10.09 4.28 -23.61
C ARG A 6 9.66 3.15 -22.70
N LEU A 7 8.53 3.33 -22.03
CA LEU A 7 7.91 2.26 -21.24
C LEU A 7 7.42 1.13 -22.17
N ARG A 8 7.66 -0.10 -21.75
CA ARG A 8 7.15 -1.29 -22.42
C ARG A 8 5.63 -1.41 -22.22
N GLU A 9 4.97 -2.19 -23.05
CA GLU A 9 3.50 -2.33 -23.03
C GLU A 9 2.98 -2.81 -21.66
N HIS A 10 3.60 -3.84 -21.08
CA HIS A 10 3.20 -4.32 -19.75
C HIS A 10 3.38 -3.26 -18.64
N GLN A 11 4.37 -2.36 -18.77
CA GLN A 11 4.57 -1.25 -17.82
C GLN A 11 3.45 -0.21 -17.96
N LYS A 12 3.05 0.14 -19.19
CA LYS A 12 1.93 1.04 -19.45
C LYS A 12 0.63 0.47 -18.90
N ASN A 13 0.39 -0.82 -19.13
CA ASN A 13 -0.78 -1.52 -18.59
C ASN A 13 -0.77 -1.55 -17.05
N GLY A 14 0.42 -1.73 -16.43
CA GLY A 14 0.60 -1.62 -14.98
C GLY A 14 0.29 -0.23 -14.45
N VAL A 15 0.76 0.82 -15.12
CA VAL A 15 0.43 2.22 -14.78
C VAL A 15 -1.07 2.46 -14.88
N ALA A 16 -1.70 2.07 -15.99
CA ALA A 16 -3.15 2.20 -16.16
C ALA A 16 -3.92 1.46 -15.05
N ARG A 17 -3.50 0.26 -14.68
CA ARG A 17 -4.10 -0.51 -13.60
C ARG A 17 -4.01 0.19 -12.24
N ILE A 18 -2.88 0.82 -11.93
CA ILE A 18 -2.70 1.60 -10.70
C ILE A 18 -3.61 2.82 -10.68
N LEU A 19 -3.72 3.53 -11.81
CA LEU A 19 -4.52 4.75 -11.91
C LEU A 19 -6.03 4.51 -11.80
N TYR A 20 -6.53 3.42 -12.37
CA TYR A 20 -7.96 3.13 -12.45
C TYR A 20 -8.44 2.05 -11.47
N GLY A 21 -7.53 1.17 -11.01
CA GLY A 21 -7.89 -0.02 -10.23
C GLY A 21 -7.73 0.12 -8.72
N GLY A 22 -7.21 1.23 -8.21
CA GLY A 22 -6.93 1.39 -6.78
C GLY A 22 -5.76 0.53 -6.32
N ASN A 23 -5.91 -0.20 -5.21
CA ASN A 23 -4.86 -1.07 -4.69
C ASN A 23 -4.44 -2.12 -5.71
N THR A 24 -3.16 -2.15 -6.05
CA THR A 24 -2.64 -2.97 -7.15
C THR A 24 -1.37 -3.72 -6.73
N LEU A 25 -1.33 -5.02 -7.01
CA LEU A 25 -0.13 -5.84 -6.88
C LEU A 25 0.57 -5.97 -8.25
N LEU A 26 1.81 -5.49 -8.34
CA LEU A 26 2.67 -5.66 -9.52
C LEU A 26 3.49 -6.95 -9.38
N ALA A 27 2.91 -8.08 -9.73
CA ALA A 27 3.54 -9.40 -9.68
C ALA A 27 4.48 -9.65 -10.89
N TYR A 28 5.40 -8.72 -11.13
CA TYR A 28 6.36 -8.82 -12.23
C TYR A 28 7.57 -9.68 -11.84
N VAL A 29 8.11 -10.41 -12.80
CA VAL A 29 9.39 -11.09 -12.64
C VAL A 29 10.53 -10.10 -12.38
N VAL A 30 11.64 -10.58 -11.86
CA VAL A 30 12.85 -9.75 -11.66
C VAL A 30 13.32 -9.22 -13.02
N GLY A 31 13.72 -7.94 -13.06
CA GLY A 31 14.18 -7.28 -14.29
C GLY A 31 13.07 -6.76 -15.22
N ALA A 32 11.79 -6.99 -14.94
CA ALA A 32 10.69 -6.49 -15.79
C ALA A 32 10.42 -4.97 -15.66
N GLY A 33 11.20 -4.25 -14.84
CA GLY A 33 11.10 -2.79 -14.71
C GLY A 33 10.00 -2.32 -13.77
N LYS A 34 9.82 -3.00 -12.63
CA LYS A 34 8.88 -2.59 -11.57
C LYS A 34 9.07 -1.14 -11.13
N THR A 35 10.30 -0.72 -10.92
CA THR A 35 10.65 0.65 -10.51
C THR A 35 10.08 1.68 -11.48
N TYR A 36 10.30 1.50 -12.77
CA TYR A 36 9.80 2.44 -13.78
C TYR A 36 8.28 2.47 -13.84
N THR A 37 7.62 1.33 -13.66
CA THR A 37 6.15 1.30 -13.58
C THR A 37 5.62 2.09 -12.37
N MET A 38 6.22 1.89 -11.19
CA MET A 38 5.84 2.62 -9.97
C MET A 38 6.11 4.12 -10.09
N VAL A 39 7.28 4.49 -10.60
CA VAL A 39 7.68 5.89 -10.80
C VAL A 39 6.75 6.58 -11.81
N ALA A 40 6.47 5.93 -12.94
CA ALA A 40 5.57 6.47 -13.95
C ALA A 40 4.14 6.63 -13.40
N ALA A 41 3.65 5.65 -12.64
CA ALA A 41 2.32 5.74 -12.00
C ALA A 41 2.25 6.89 -10.98
N ALA A 42 3.29 7.08 -10.16
CA ALA A 42 3.37 8.17 -9.19
C ALA A 42 3.35 9.55 -9.88
N MET A 43 4.16 9.74 -10.90
CA MET A 43 4.24 11.00 -11.64
C MET A 43 2.98 11.28 -12.46
N GLU A 44 2.37 10.24 -13.03
CA GLU A 44 1.12 10.37 -13.77
C GLU A 44 -0.06 10.66 -12.83
N SER A 45 -0.10 10.06 -11.65
CA SER A 45 -1.08 10.40 -10.61
C SER A 45 -1.00 11.87 -10.22
N LYS A 46 0.22 12.43 -10.08
CA LYS A 46 0.41 13.86 -9.82
C LYS A 46 -0.06 14.70 -11.01
N ARG A 47 0.31 14.32 -12.24
CA ARG A 47 -0.09 15.04 -13.47
C ARG A 47 -1.62 15.10 -13.65
N LEU A 48 -2.31 14.02 -13.28
CA LEU A 48 -3.78 13.93 -13.35
C LEU A 48 -4.49 14.60 -12.14
N GLY A 49 -3.73 15.11 -11.17
CA GLY A 49 -4.29 15.73 -9.97
C GLY A 49 -4.87 14.75 -8.96
N LEU A 50 -4.60 13.45 -9.12
CA LEU A 50 -5.07 12.41 -8.20
C LEU A 50 -4.30 12.42 -6.86
N CYS A 51 -3.08 12.93 -6.87
CA CYS A 51 -2.28 13.16 -5.67
C CYS A 51 -1.38 14.39 -5.84
N HIS A 52 -1.00 15.00 -4.72
CA HIS A 52 -0.04 16.10 -4.72
C HIS A 52 1.40 15.61 -4.54
N LYS A 53 1.58 14.57 -3.74
CA LYS A 53 2.89 13.99 -3.40
C LYS A 53 2.73 12.48 -3.26
N SER A 54 3.68 11.75 -3.80
CA SER A 54 3.73 10.29 -3.65
C SER A 54 4.72 9.90 -2.55
N MET A 55 4.41 8.86 -1.80
CA MET A 55 5.35 8.27 -0.85
C MET A 55 5.69 6.85 -1.30
N VAL A 56 6.98 6.57 -1.42
CA VAL A 56 7.48 5.26 -1.81
C VAL A 56 8.31 4.68 -0.68
N VAL A 57 7.92 3.49 -0.24
CA VAL A 57 8.59 2.76 0.82
C VAL A 57 9.38 1.60 0.20
N VAL A 58 10.69 1.61 0.38
CA VAL A 58 11.59 0.61 -0.21
C VAL A 58 12.53 0.02 0.84
N PRO A 59 13.12 -1.15 0.58
CA PRO A 59 14.20 -1.66 1.43
C PRO A 59 15.36 -0.67 1.52
N ASN A 60 15.96 -0.54 2.70
CA ASN A 60 16.95 0.50 2.97
C ASN A 60 18.16 0.49 2.01
N HIS A 61 18.55 -0.70 1.53
CA HIS A 61 19.72 -0.86 0.67
C HIS A 61 19.50 -0.41 -0.79
N ILE A 62 18.25 -0.21 -1.20
CA ILE A 62 17.93 0.22 -2.59
C ILE A 62 17.44 1.66 -2.70
N ILE A 63 17.41 2.42 -1.60
CA ILE A 63 16.89 3.80 -1.58
C ILE A 63 17.60 4.68 -2.61
N GLU A 64 18.93 4.66 -2.60
CA GLU A 64 19.75 5.48 -3.52
C GLU A 64 19.58 5.05 -4.98
N GLN A 65 19.57 3.75 -5.23
CA GLN A 65 19.29 3.19 -6.56
C GLN A 65 17.91 3.60 -7.06
N PHE A 66 16.90 3.48 -6.22
CA PHE A 66 15.52 3.84 -6.57
C PHE A 66 15.41 5.34 -6.92
N ALA A 67 16.06 6.21 -6.13
CA ALA A 67 16.12 7.63 -6.41
C ALA A 67 16.84 7.95 -7.73
N ALA A 68 17.95 7.26 -8.01
CA ALA A 68 18.69 7.41 -9.26
C ALA A 68 17.85 6.98 -10.48
N GLU A 69 17.18 5.83 -10.40
CA GLU A 69 16.27 5.34 -11.46
C GLU A 69 15.09 6.30 -11.67
N TRP A 70 14.58 6.91 -10.59
CA TRP A 70 13.53 7.93 -10.68
C TRP A 70 14.01 9.13 -11.48
N LEU A 71 15.18 9.71 -11.13
CA LEU A 71 15.75 10.87 -11.81
C LEU A 71 16.17 10.54 -13.24
N GLN A 72 16.53 9.30 -13.52
CA GLN A 72 16.80 8.86 -14.89
C GLN A 72 15.53 8.93 -15.76
N LEU A 73 14.39 8.52 -15.22
CA LEU A 73 13.11 8.54 -15.93
C LEU A 73 12.48 9.95 -15.95
N TYR A 74 12.60 10.71 -14.85
CA TYR A 74 12.10 12.07 -14.69
C TYR A 74 13.19 13.00 -14.15
N PRO A 75 14.09 13.52 -15.01
CA PRO A 75 15.23 14.35 -14.57
C PRO A 75 14.85 15.63 -13.82
N ALA A 76 13.66 16.17 -14.08
CA ALA A 76 13.16 17.39 -13.44
C ALA A 76 12.35 17.11 -12.16
N ALA A 77 12.28 15.86 -11.69
CA ALA A 77 11.53 15.52 -10.50
C ALA A 77 12.22 16.05 -9.23
N ASN A 78 11.45 16.66 -8.33
CA ASN A 78 11.91 17.11 -7.03
C ASN A 78 11.65 16.02 -5.98
N LEU A 79 12.70 15.28 -5.63
CA LEU A 79 12.62 14.14 -4.72
C LEU A 79 13.15 14.49 -3.33
N LEU A 80 12.45 14.02 -2.30
CA LEU A 80 12.94 14.02 -0.93
C LEU A 80 13.32 12.59 -0.52
N VAL A 81 14.62 12.32 -0.44
CA VAL A 81 15.14 11.04 0.01
C VAL A 81 15.34 11.08 1.52
N ALA A 82 14.64 10.22 2.25
CA ALA A 82 14.74 10.16 3.69
C ALA A 82 16.04 9.46 4.14
N THR A 83 16.77 10.11 5.02
CA THR A 83 18.00 9.58 5.62
C THR A 83 17.77 9.09 7.03
N LYS A 84 18.69 8.27 7.56
CA LYS A 84 18.62 7.83 8.97
C LYS A 84 18.60 9.01 9.96
N LYS A 85 19.31 10.10 9.64
CA LYS A 85 19.40 11.32 10.47
C LYS A 85 18.06 12.05 10.57
N ASP A 86 17.23 12.00 9.52
CA ASP A 86 15.92 12.66 9.50
C ASP A 86 14.94 12.02 10.50
N PHE A 87 15.16 10.75 10.87
CA PHE A 87 14.33 9.99 11.82
C PHE A 87 14.85 9.99 13.27
N GLU A 88 15.93 10.70 13.55
CA GLU A 88 16.32 10.97 14.92
C GLU A 88 15.25 11.83 15.61
N THR A 89 15.04 11.61 16.91
CA THR A 89 13.97 12.25 17.68
C THR A 89 13.95 13.78 17.52
N LYS A 90 15.13 14.39 17.41
CA LYS A 90 15.29 15.85 17.24
C LYS A 90 14.85 16.35 15.86
N ASN A 91 15.06 15.54 14.82
CA ASN A 91 14.89 15.93 13.41
C ASN A 91 13.51 15.54 12.85
N ARG A 92 12.82 14.57 13.46
CA ARG A 92 11.56 14.01 12.95
C ARG A 92 10.48 15.06 12.70
N LYS A 93 10.26 15.98 13.67
CA LYS A 93 9.28 17.07 13.50
C LYS A 93 9.62 17.97 12.31
N ARG A 94 10.90 18.31 12.16
CA ARG A 94 11.41 19.12 11.05
C ARG A 94 11.25 18.39 9.71
N PHE A 95 11.51 17.09 9.66
CA PHE A 95 11.33 16.28 8.47
C PHE A 95 9.85 16.21 8.04
N CYS A 96 8.96 15.94 8.99
CA CYS A 96 7.50 15.97 8.71
C CYS A 96 7.01 17.33 8.23
N ALA A 97 7.48 18.42 8.86
CA ALA A 97 7.18 19.77 8.42
C ALA A 97 7.68 20.03 6.99
N ARG A 98 8.90 19.59 6.68
CA ARG A 98 9.47 19.71 5.33
C ARG A 98 8.64 18.93 4.30
N ILE A 99 8.20 17.72 4.60
CA ILE A 99 7.27 16.97 3.72
C ILE A 99 5.99 17.76 3.49
N ALA A 100 5.43 18.37 4.54
CA ALA A 100 4.17 19.07 4.44
C ALA A 100 4.27 20.38 3.60
N THR A 101 5.34 21.13 3.79
CA THR A 101 5.46 22.51 3.26
C THR A 101 6.24 22.63 1.94
N SER A 102 7.14 21.67 1.63
CA SER A 102 7.95 21.74 0.41
C SER A 102 7.17 21.28 -0.81
N ASP A 103 7.43 21.90 -1.95
CA ASP A 103 6.91 21.44 -3.25
C ASP A 103 7.82 20.31 -3.78
N ILE A 104 7.48 19.10 -3.41
CA ILE A 104 8.16 17.88 -3.82
C ILE A 104 7.20 16.97 -4.59
N ASP A 105 7.72 16.20 -5.51
CA ASP A 105 6.95 15.22 -6.28
C ASP A 105 6.77 13.92 -5.51
N ALA A 106 7.84 13.48 -4.86
CA ALA A 106 7.80 12.25 -4.08
C ALA A 106 8.76 12.25 -2.90
N VAL A 107 8.41 11.43 -1.90
CA VAL A 107 9.24 11.08 -0.76
C VAL A 107 9.65 9.62 -0.89
N ILE A 108 10.94 9.34 -0.85
CA ILE A 108 11.48 7.98 -0.83
C ILE A 108 11.97 7.68 0.59
N ILE A 109 11.43 6.63 1.20
CA ILE A 109 11.67 6.28 2.59
C ILE A 109 11.99 4.78 2.73
N GLY A 110 12.88 4.42 3.63
CA GLY A 110 13.17 3.02 3.93
C GLY A 110 12.13 2.40 4.86
N HIS A 111 11.94 1.08 4.79
CA HIS A 111 11.01 0.33 5.64
C HIS A 111 11.24 0.62 7.13
N SER A 112 12.49 0.56 7.60
CA SER A 112 12.82 0.78 9.02
C SER A 112 12.55 2.22 9.50
N GLN A 113 12.53 3.19 8.59
CA GLN A 113 12.16 4.56 8.91
C GLN A 113 10.64 4.73 8.87
N PHE A 114 9.97 4.10 7.93
CA PHE A 114 8.52 4.13 7.80
C PHE A 114 7.81 3.56 9.04
N GLU A 115 8.29 2.43 9.57
CA GLU A 115 7.78 1.81 10.80
C GLU A 115 7.87 2.72 12.04
N ARG A 116 8.80 3.69 12.03
CA ARG A 116 8.97 4.66 13.12
C ARG A 116 8.05 5.87 13.03
N ILE A 117 7.24 5.99 11.98
CA ILE A 117 6.24 7.06 11.88
C ILE A 117 5.09 6.72 12.82
N PRO A 118 4.86 7.50 13.89
CA PRO A 118 3.79 7.19 14.82
C PRO A 118 2.44 7.43 14.12
N LEU A 119 1.59 6.42 14.15
CA LEU A 119 0.18 6.59 13.81
C LEU A 119 -0.50 7.35 14.95
N SER A 120 -1.47 8.20 14.65
CA SER A 120 -2.27 8.83 15.69
C SER A 120 -3.02 7.74 16.48
N ILE A 121 -3.13 7.95 17.80
CA ILE A 121 -3.82 7.01 18.72
C ILE A 121 -5.23 6.71 18.20
N GLU A 122 -5.93 7.73 17.72
CA GLU A 122 -7.28 7.59 17.15
C GLU A 122 -7.33 6.66 15.94
N ARG A 123 -6.32 6.75 15.05
CA ARG A 123 -6.23 5.89 13.88
C ARG A 123 -5.91 4.44 14.27
N GLN A 124 -5.00 4.24 15.23
CA GLN A 124 -4.71 2.91 15.78
C GLN A 124 -5.95 2.28 16.40
N GLN A 125 -6.68 3.04 17.24
CA GLN A 125 -7.93 2.56 17.86
C GLN A 125 -8.99 2.22 16.82
N ARG A 126 -9.14 3.02 15.76
CA ARG A 126 -10.10 2.73 14.69
C ARG A 126 -9.74 1.44 13.95
N THR A 127 -8.46 1.23 13.61
CA THR A 127 -8.01 0.00 12.95
C THR A 127 -8.24 -1.22 13.83
N ILE A 128 -7.90 -1.14 15.12
CA ILE A 128 -8.12 -2.24 16.07
C ILE A 128 -9.63 -2.55 16.22
N ARG A 129 -10.47 -1.54 16.31
CA ARG A 129 -11.93 -1.74 16.38
C ARG A 129 -12.47 -2.45 15.14
N SER A 130 -12.06 -2.01 13.95
CA SER A 130 -12.46 -2.66 12.70
C SER A 130 -12.05 -4.13 12.66
N GLN A 131 -10.82 -4.45 13.10
CA GLN A 131 -10.35 -5.84 13.17
C GLN A 131 -11.15 -6.68 14.19
N ILE A 132 -11.49 -6.10 15.33
CA ILE A 132 -12.33 -6.77 16.33
C ILE A 132 -13.73 -7.04 15.77
N GLU A 133 -14.34 -6.07 15.10
CA GLU A 133 -15.65 -6.19 14.47
C GLU A 133 -15.65 -7.30 13.41
N GLU A 134 -14.64 -7.36 12.55
CA GLU A 134 -14.48 -8.43 11.56
C GLU A 134 -14.37 -9.82 12.21
N LEU A 135 -13.57 -9.94 13.27
CA LEU A 135 -13.42 -11.21 14.00
C LEU A 135 -14.70 -11.63 14.69
N VAL A 136 -15.41 -10.71 15.33
CA VAL A 136 -16.71 -10.97 15.99
C VAL A 136 -17.75 -11.41 14.97
N GLN A 137 -17.78 -10.76 13.81
CA GLN A 137 -18.68 -11.14 12.73
C GLN A 137 -18.37 -12.56 12.23
N GLY A 138 -17.10 -12.89 11.98
CA GLY A 138 -16.69 -14.24 11.57
C GLY A 138 -17.08 -15.32 12.59
N ILE A 139 -16.86 -15.06 13.88
CA ILE A 139 -17.28 -15.98 14.96
C ILE A 139 -18.80 -16.17 14.98
N THR A 140 -19.56 -15.11 14.74
CA THR A 140 -21.03 -15.17 14.73
C THR A 140 -21.54 -15.96 13.55
N GLU A 141 -20.96 -15.78 12.38
CA GLU A 141 -21.28 -16.53 11.16
C GLU A 141 -20.98 -18.04 11.32
N GLU A 142 -19.82 -18.38 11.90
CA GLU A 142 -19.47 -19.77 12.19
C GLU A 142 -20.42 -20.43 13.20
N LYS A 143 -20.80 -19.72 14.26
CA LYS A 143 -21.78 -20.23 15.25
C LYS A 143 -23.13 -20.49 14.61
N GLN A 144 -23.64 -19.56 13.81
CA GLN A 144 -24.90 -19.74 13.09
C GLN A 144 -24.83 -20.91 12.11
N GLY A 145 -23.72 -21.08 11.40
CA GLY A 145 -23.49 -22.24 10.54
C GLY A 145 -23.48 -23.57 11.28
N MET A 146 -22.86 -23.62 12.47
CA MET A 146 -22.86 -24.80 13.32
C MET A 146 -24.26 -25.14 13.88
N GLU A 147 -25.02 -24.14 14.34
CA GLU A 147 -26.38 -24.33 14.81
C GLU A 147 -27.31 -24.82 13.68
N THR A 148 -27.17 -24.26 12.48
CA THR A 148 -27.95 -24.70 11.31
C THR A 148 -27.65 -26.14 10.95
N ASN A 149 -26.36 -26.53 10.92
CA ASN A 149 -25.93 -27.90 10.65
C ASN A 149 -26.40 -28.88 11.73
N TYR A 150 -26.33 -28.50 13.01
CA TYR A 150 -26.83 -29.31 14.13
C TYR A 150 -28.35 -29.53 14.02
N ASN A 151 -29.14 -28.50 13.78
CA ASN A 151 -30.57 -28.60 13.63
C ASN A 151 -30.99 -29.44 12.41
N GLN A 152 -30.25 -29.36 11.31
CA GLN A 152 -30.47 -30.25 10.15
C GLN A 152 -30.13 -31.71 10.43
N ALA A 153 -29.12 -31.98 11.25
CA ALA A 153 -28.77 -33.34 11.65
C ALA A 153 -29.83 -33.93 12.58
N VAL A 154 -30.27 -33.17 13.61
CA VAL A 154 -31.30 -33.60 14.56
C VAL A 154 -32.66 -33.80 13.88
N GLY A 155 -33.06 -32.91 12.95
CA GLY A 155 -34.29 -33.06 12.18
C GLY A 155 -34.34 -34.31 11.30
N LYS A 156 -33.20 -34.74 10.76
CA LYS A 156 -33.12 -36.00 10.01
C LYS A 156 -33.24 -37.23 10.88
N ASP A 157 -32.73 -37.17 12.10
CA ASP A 157 -32.86 -38.30 13.06
C ASP A 157 -34.30 -38.46 13.58
N GLU A 158 -35.05 -37.36 13.74
CA GLU A 158 -36.49 -37.38 14.11
C GLU A 158 -37.36 -37.94 12.99
N GLU A 159 -37.07 -37.63 11.70
CA GLU A 159 -37.82 -38.24 10.58
C GLU A 159 -37.57 -39.74 10.44
N VAL A 160 -36.37 -40.22 10.77
CA VAL A 160 -36.06 -41.68 10.73
C VAL A 160 -36.80 -42.44 11.84
N ILE A 161 -36.99 -41.82 13.01
CA ILE A 161 -37.72 -42.43 14.15
C ILE A 161 -39.25 -42.45 13.91
N ALA A 162 -39.78 -41.48 13.17
CA ALA A 162 -41.22 -41.40 12.87
C ALA A 162 -41.66 -42.41 11.77
N CYS A 163 -40.73 -42.98 11.01
CA CYS A 163 -41.00 -43.99 9.95
C CYS A 163 -40.83 -45.45 10.40
N ALA A 164 -40.46 -45.70 11.65
CA ALA A 164 -40.31 -47.05 12.25
C ALA A 164 -41.46 -47.40 13.16
#